data_d205fe14d0e8e88b75cb7531a32e24ad
#
_entry.id   d205fe14d0e8e88b75cb7531a32e24ad
#
_cell.length_a   1.000
_cell.length_b   1.000
_cell.length_c   1.000
_cell.angle_alpha   90.00
_cell.angle_beta   90.00
_cell.angle_gamma   90.00
#
_symmetry.space_group_name_H-M   'P 1'
#
loop_
_entity.id
_entity.type
_entity.pdbx_description
1 polymer ?
#
loop_
_entity_poly.entity_id
_entity_poly.type
_entity_poly.pdbx_seq_one_letter_code
_entity_poly.pdbx_strand_id
1 'polypeptide(L)'
;MADAPLVGIIMGSKSDLDVMQQCADQLDELGVAYELLVASAHRNPDRVHEWASSAGDRGIKVIVAAAGKAAHLGGVVAAFTPLPVITVPMKTSDLGGLDSLLSMVQMPTGVPVACVAINGAKNAAILAAQILGTSMPEYREKIVALKKTMAEA
;
A
#
# COMPACT_ATOMS: atom_id res chain seq x y z
N MET A 1 19.58 14.82 -5.91
CA MET A 1 19.00 14.27 -4.67
C MET A 1 17.70 13.55 -4.99
N ALA A 2 17.47 12.42 -4.36
CA ALA A 2 16.19 11.75 -4.50
C ALA A 2 15.08 12.58 -3.85
N ASP A 3 13.91 12.59 -4.45
CA ASP A 3 12.73 13.23 -3.88
C ASP A 3 12.32 12.53 -2.57
N ALA A 4 11.73 13.27 -1.66
CA ALA A 4 11.15 12.69 -0.45
C ALA A 4 10.03 11.70 -0.84
N PRO A 5 9.91 10.53 -0.18
CA PRO A 5 8.89 9.56 -0.51
C PRO A 5 7.49 10.10 -0.22
N LEU A 6 6.57 9.91 -1.16
CA LEU A 6 5.16 10.27 -1.03
C LEU A 6 4.31 9.05 -0.68
N VAL A 7 4.79 7.85 -1.01
CA VAL A 7 4.12 6.58 -0.72
C VAL A 7 5.07 5.71 0.11
N GLY A 8 4.54 5.15 1.19
CA GLY A 8 5.24 4.13 1.96
C GLY A 8 4.70 2.74 1.61
N ILE A 9 5.57 1.81 1.26
CA ILE A 9 5.20 0.41 1.03
C ILE A 9 5.73 -0.41 2.20
N ILE A 10 4.85 -1.13 2.88
CA ILE A 10 5.24 -2.05 3.95
C ILE A 10 4.66 -3.44 3.68
N MET A 11 5.45 -4.47 3.90
CA MET A 11 5.02 -5.86 3.78
C MET A 11 5.49 -6.69 4.95
N GLY A 12 4.70 -7.70 5.33
CA GLY A 12 4.95 -8.50 6.53
C GLY A 12 6.04 -9.55 6.38
N SER A 13 6.42 -9.88 5.16
CA SER A 13 7.41 -10.93 4.88
C SER A 13 8.16 -10.64 3.58
N LYS A 14 9.42 -11.08 3.52
CA LYS A 14 10.21 -11.05 2.28
C LYS A 14 9.57 -11.87 1.16
N SER A 15 8.77 -12.88 1.49
CA SER A 15 8.06 -13.69 0.50
C SER A 15 7.01 -12.89 -0.29
N ASP A 16 6.59 -11.72 0.21
CA ASP A 16 5.64 -10.84 -0.48
C ASP A 16 6.32 -9.92 -1.51
N LEU A 17 7.64 -9.87 -1.49
CA LEU A 17 8.41 -8.90 -2.28
C LEU A 17 8.19 -9.06 -3.79
N ASP A 18 8.12 -10.29 -4.30
CA ASP A 18 7.94 -10.54 -5.74
C ASP A 18 6.63 -9.91 -6.26
N VAL A 19 5.55 -10.04 -5.49
CA VAL A 19 4.27 -9.40 -5.84
C VAL A 19 4.34 -7.90 -5.63
N MET A 20 4.88 -7.44 -4.51
CA MET A 20 4.94 -6.02 -4.17
C MET A 20 5.93 -5.23 -5.02
N GLN A 21 6.86 -5.89 -5.70
CA GLN A 21 7.69 -5.25 -6.72
C GLN A 21 6.84 -4.64 -7.83
N GLN A 22 5.70 -5.25 -8.17
CA GLN A 22 4.76 -4.70 -9.14
C GLN A 22 4.18 -3.34 -8.69
N CYS A 23 3.98 -3.16 -7.39
CA CYS A 23 3.58 -1.87 -6.83
C CYS A 23 4.68 -0.83 -7.01
N ALA A 24 5.90 -1.17 -6.66
CA ALA A 24 7.06 -0.30 -6.80
C ALA A 24 7.30 0.10 -8.26
N ASP A 25 7.26 -0.87 -9.17
CA ASP A 25 7.45 -0.63 -10.61
C ASP A 25 6.35 0.30 -11.17
N GLN A 26 5.10 0.12 -10.75
CA GLN A 26 4.02 1.00 -11.18
C GLN A 26 4.16 2.42 -10.64
N LEU A 27 4.65 2.58 -9.41
CA LEU A 27 4.95 3.91 -8.85
C LEU A 27 6.09 4.56 -9.64
N ASP A 28 7.12 3.81 -10.00
CA ASP A 28 8.22 4.30 -10.85
C ASP A 28 7.69 4.79 -12.21
N GLU A 29 6.82 4.03 -12.86
CA GLU A 29 6.19 4.43 -14.14
C GLU A 29 5.39 5.73 -14.00
N LEU A 30 4.75 5.92 -12.85
CA LEU A 30 3.96 7.13 -12.56
C LEU A 30 4.81 8.27 -12.00
N GLY A 31 6.12 8.06 -11.82
CA GLY A 31 7.03 9.07 -11.29
C GLY A 31 6.78 9.41 -9.82
N VAL A 32 6.24 8.50 -9.06
CA VAL A 32 5.94 8.67 -7.62
C VAL A 32 7.09 8.14 -6.78
N ALA A 33 7.70 9.01 -5.97
CA ALA A 33 8.75 8.60 -5.03
C ALA A 33 8.14 7.78 -3.88
N TYR A 34 8.81 6.70 -3.50
CA TYR A 34 8.37 5.80 -2.43
C TYR A 34 9.53 5.28 -1.59
N GLU A 35 9.21 4.78 -0.41
CA GLU A 35 10.11 3.94 0.39
C GLU A 35 9.45 2.58 0.62
N LEU A 36 10.27 1.55 0.86
CA LEU A 36 9.82 0.18 1.04
C LEU A 36 10.45 -0.42 2.29
N LEU A 37 9.61 -1.05 3.12
CA LEU A 37 10.02 -1.71 4.35
C LEU A 37 9.42 -3.11 4.43
N VAL A 38 10.25 -4.07 4.87
CA VAL A 38 9.77 -5.40 5.28
C VAL A 38 9.75 -5.44 6.80
N ALA A 39 8.57 -5.54 7.40
CA ALA A 39 8.41 -5.63 8.84
C ALA A 39 7.09 -6.31 9.20
N SER A 40 7.14 -7.28 10.10
CA SER A 40 5.96 -8.02 10.56
C SER A 40 5.34 -7.37 11.78
N ALA A 41 4.03 -7.11 11.74
CA ALA A 41 3.30 -6.61 12.91
C ALA A 41 3.30 -7.61 14.08
N HIS A 42 3.35 -8.91 13.80
CA HIS A 42 3.36 -9.95 14.83
C HIS A 42 4.74 -10.20 15.41
N ARG A 43 5.80 -10.14 14.57
CA ARG A 43 7.17 -10.49 14.99
C ARG A 43 8.01 -9.28 15.41
N ASN A 44 7.70 -8.11 14.87
CA ASN A 44 8.40 -6.86 15.21
C ASN A 44 7.41 -5.68 15.28
N PRO A 45 6.48 -5.70 16.26
CA PRO A 45 5.44 -4.67 16.37
C PRO A 45 5.99 -3.27 16.62
N ASP A 46 7.08 -3.15 17.39
CA ASP A 46 7.68 -1.84 17.70
C ASP A 46 8.21 -1.14 16.43
N ARG A 47 8.83 -1.89 15.54
CA ARG A 47 9.32 -1.35 14.28
C ARG A 47 8.18 -0.86 13.39
N VAL A 48 7.09 -1.61 13.33
CA VAL A 48 5.90 -1.23 12.58
C VAL A 48 5.28 0.05 13.16
N HIS A 49 5.15 0.12 14.47
CA HIS A 49 4.65 1.31 15.16
C HIS A 49 5.50 2.55 14.86
N GLU A 50 6.81 2.45 15.05
CA GLU A 50 7.74 3.56 14.81
C GLU A 50 7.67 4.03 13.34
N TRP A 51 7.69 3.11 12.41
CA TRP A 51 7.64 3.44 10.99
C TRP A 51 6.31 4.12 10.60
N ALA A 52 5.18 3.57 11.04
CA ALA A 52 3.86 4.09 10.70
C ALA A 52 3.59 5.46 11.34
N SER A 53 3.94 5.62 12.62
CA SER A 53 3.70 6.88 13.34
C SER A 53 4.58 8.03 12.85
N SER A 54 5.76 7.75 12.31
CA SER A 54 6.68 8.76 11.77
C SER A 54 6.53 8.99 10.26
N ALA A 55 5.69 8.22 9.58
CA ALA A 55 5.58 8.26 8.12
C ALA A 55 5.25 9.67 7.58
N GLY A 56 4.29 10.34 8.18
CA GLY A 56 3.91 11.71 7.77
C GLY A 56 5.05 12.70 7.88
N ASP A 57 5.89 12.58 8.91
CA ASP A 57 7.05 13.46 9.12
C ASP A 57 8.12 13.29 8.03
N ARG A 58 8.17 12.10 7.40
CA ARG A 58 9.05 11.83 6.26
C ARG A 58 8.49 12.27 4.92
N GLY A 59 7.29 12.84 4.88
CA GLY A 59 6.63 13.31 3.67
C GLY A 59 5.65 12.31 3.06
N ILE A 60 5.48 11.13 3.63
CA ILE A 60 4.55 10.12 3.14
C ILE A 60 3.12 10.61 3.31
N LYS A 61 2.31 10.43 2.26
CA LYS A 61 0.90 10.83 2.21
C LYS A 61 -0.05 9.65 2.12
N VAL A 62 0.43 8.50 1.63
CA VAL A 62 -0.35 7.27 1.46
C VAL A 62 0.55 6.09 1.80
N ILE A 63 -0.02 5.10 2.50
CA ILE A 63 0.68 3.86 2.81
C ILE A 63 0.01 2.70 2.07
N VAL A 64 0.82 1.82 1.49
CA VAL A 64 0.40 0.53 0.93
C VAL A 64 0.96 -0.58 1.82
N ALA A 65 0.08 -1.41 2.37
CA ALA A 65 0.47 -2.48 3.28
C ALA A 65 0.02 -3.84 2.74
N ALA A 66 0.94 -4.78 2.65
CA ALA A 66 0.69 -6.13 2.15
C ALA A 66 0.98 -7.19 3.22
N ALA A 67 0.12 -8.16 3.34
CA ALA A 67 0.30 -9.30 4.24
C ALA A 67 -0.55 -10.49 3.79
N GLY A 68 -0.16 -11.68 4.24
CA GLY A 68 -0.89 -12.91 3.98
C GLY A 68 -1.39 -13.57 5.26
N LYS A 69 -2.26 -14.56 5.12
CA LYS A 69 -2.87 -15.34 6.19
C LYS A 69 -3.63 -14.44 7.18
N ALA A 70 -3.28 -14.44 8.47
CA ALA A 70 -3.80 -13.49 9.45
C ALA A 70 -3.18 -12.10 9.16
N ALA A 71 -3.67 -11.43 8.15
CA ALA A 71 -3.08 -10.24 7.54
C ALA A 71 -3.42 -8.97 8.31
N HIS A 72 -2.93 -8.87 9.54
CA HIS A 72 -3.23 -7.78 10.47
C HIS A 72 -2.42 -6.50 10.22
N LEU A 73 -1.33 -6.59 9.43
CA LEU A 73 -0.38 -5.49 9.25
C LEU A 73 -1.05 -4.19 8.82
N GLY A 74 -1.91 -4.22 7.81
CA GLY A 74 -2.58 -3.03 7.29
C GLY A 74 -3.45 -2.33 8.33
N GLY A 75 -4.24 -3.09 9.09
CA GLY A 75 -5.07 -2.57 10.17
C GLY A 75 -4.24 -2.01 11.32
N VAL A 76 -3.15 -2.68 11.68
CA VAL A 76 -2.19 -2.20 12.70
C VAL A 76 -1.56 -0.87 12.27
N VAL A 77 -1.07 -0.80 11.04
CA VAL A 77 -0.52 0.45 10.48
C VAL A 77 -1.56 1.57 10.50
N ALA A 78 -2.78 1.28 10.06
CA ALA A 78 -3.86 2.27 10.04
C ALA A 78 -4.20 2.80 11.44
N ALA A 79 -4.03 1.98 12.48
CA ALA A 79 -4.23 2.40 13.87
C ALA A 79 -3.17 3.39 14.37
N PHE A 80 -1.98 3.40 13.76
CA PHE A 80 -0.84 4.22 14.19
C PHE A 80 -0.64 5.50 13.39
N THR A 81 -1.41 5.72 12.33
CA THR A 81 -1.22 6.86 11.44
C THR A 81 -2.56 7.48 11.01
N PRO A 82 -2.63 8.82 10.86
CA PRO A 82 -3.80 9.45 10.23
C PRO A 82 -3.78 9.35 8.70
N LEU A 83 -2.71 8.82 8.10
CA LEU A 83 -2.61 8.69 6.64
C LEU A 83 -3.54 7.61 6.11
N PRO A 84 -4.05 7.76 4.87
CA PRO A 84 -4.82 6.70 4.24
C PRO A 84 -3.94 5.47 3.99
N VAL A 85 -4.50 4.29 4.28
CA VAL A 85 -3.82 2.99 4.10
C VAL A 85 -4.57 2.16 3.07
N ILE A 86 -3.85 1.69 2.07
CA ILE A 86 -4.32 0.76 1.05
C ILE A 86 -3.73 -0.60 1.38
N THR A 87 -4.56 -1.63 1.47
CA THR A 87 -4.11 -2.98 1.80
C THR A 87 -4.15 -3.90 0.59
N VAL A 88 -3.10 -4.71 0.46
CA VAL A 88 -2.96 -5.73 -0.57
C VAL A 88 -3.02 -7.10 0.10
N PRO A 89 -4.16 -7.82 0.01
CA PRO A 89 -4.23 -9.18 0.53
C PRO A 89 -3.42 -10.10 -0.36
N MET A 90 -2.51 -10.86 0.27
CA MET A 90 -1.65 -11.79 -0.46
C MET A 90 -2.34 -13.14 -0.65
N LYS A 91 -2.16 -13.73 -1.84
CA LYS A 91 -2.58 -15.10 -2.08
C LYS A 91 -1.83 -16.05 -1.15
N THR A 92 -2.54 -17.00 -0.54
CA THR A 92 -1.98 -17.96 0.40
C THR A 92 -2.23 -19.39 -0.07
N SER A 93 -1.35 -20.31 0.35
CA SER A 93 -1.43 -21.74 -0.06
C SER A 93 -2.61 -22.47 0.54
N ASP A 94 -3.03 -22.10 1.76
CA ASP A 94 -4.07 -22.84 2.49
C ASP A 94 -5.48 -22.43 2.07
N LEU A 95 -5.79 -21.11 2.05
CA LEU A 95 -7.14 -20.60 1.79
C LEU A 95 -7.19 -19.69 0.55
N GLY A 96 -6.14 -19.70 -0.29
CA GLY A 96 -6.13 -19.00 -1.57
C GLY A 96 -6.11 -17.47 -1.48
N GLY A 97 -5.94 -16.92 -0.28
CA GLY A 97 -5.97 -15.48 -0.02
C GLY A 97 -7.28 -14.99 0.58
N LEU A 98 -8.29 -15.84 0.74
CA LEU A 98 -9.54 -15.48 1.41
C LEU A 98 -9.30 -15.04 2.86
N ASP A 99 -8.41 -15.73 3.57
CA ASP A 99 -7.96 -15.38 4.91
C ASP A 99 -7.34 -13.97 4.98
N SER A 100 -6.45 -13.65 4.04
CA SER A 100 -5.84 -12.31 3.93
C SER A 100 -6.88 -11.24 3.62
N LEU A 101 -7.74 -11.51 2.64
CA LEU A 101 -8.80 -10.58 2.23
C LEU A 101 -9.75 -10.26 3.39
N LEU A 102 -10.26 -11.27 4.08
CA LEU A 102 -11.19 -11.07 5.19
C LEU A 102 -10.53 -10.37 6.38
N SER A 103 -9.24 -10.62 6.62
CA SER A 103 -8.48 -9.91 7.67
C SER A 103 -8.36 -8.40 7.40
N MET A 104 -8.38 -8.00 6.13
CA MET A 104 -8.17 -6.61 5.72
C MET A 104 -9.47 -5.85 5.46
N VAL A 105 -10.51 -6.54 4.95
CA VAL A 105 -11.72 -5.85 4.46
C VAL A 105 -12.71 -5.52 5.58
N GLN A 106 -12.77 -6.32 6.65
CA GLN A 106 -13.73 -6.17 7.74
C GLN A 106 -13.17 -5.32 8.90
N MET A 107 -12.77 -4.09 8.59
CA MET A 107 -12.21 -3.18 9.58
C MET A 107 -13.30 -2.55 10.45
N PRO A 108 -13.01 -2.28 11.75
CA PRO A 108 -13.97 -1.66 12.65
C PRO A 108 -14.21 -0.18 12.31
N THR A 109 -15.36 0.32 12.70
CA THR A 109 -15.69 1.75 12.58
C THR A 109 -14.62 2.60 13.26
N GLY A 110 -14.11 3.59 12.53
CA GLY A 110 -13.07 4.51 13.01
C GLY A 110 -11.67 4.21 12.48
N VAL A 111 -11.41 2.98 12.02
CA VAL A 111 -10.10 2.59 11.47
C VAL A 111 -10.28 1.93 10.09
N PRO A 112 -10.67 2.70 9.06
CA PRO A 112 -10.87 2.14 7.73
C PRO A 112 -9.56 1.92 6.99
N VAL A 113 -9.54 0.95 6.07
CA VAL A 113 -8.52 0.80 5.06
C VAL A 113 -9.17 0.59 3.69
N ALA A 114 -8.48 0.93 2.62
CA ALA A 114 -8.92 0.61 1.26
C ALA A 114 -8.28 -0.72 0.84
N CYS A 115 -9.09 -1.74 0.55
CA CYS A 115 -8.59 -3.06 0.18
C CYS A 115 -8.69 -3.26 -1.33
N VAL A 116 -7.57 -3.62 -1.99
CA VAL A 116 -7.55 -4.01 -3.39
C VAL A 116 -7.72 -5.53 -3.55
N ALA A 117 -7.74 -6.01 -4.77
CA ALA A 117 -7.87 -7.44 -5.03
C ALA A 117 -6.68 -8.25 -4.47
N ILE A 118 -6.89 -9.56 -4.29
CA ILE A 118 -5.81 -10.48 -3.89
C ILE A 118 -4.65 -10.36 -4.88
N ASN A 119 -3.45 -10.14 -4.38
CA ASN A 119 -2.24 -9.85 -5.16
C ASN A 119 -2.34 -8.58 -6.04
N GLY A 120 -3.27 -7.69 -5.75
CA GLY A 120 -3.54 -6.49 -6.56
C GLY A 120 -2.55 -5.34 -6.33
N ALA A 121 -1.25 -5.64 -6.27
CA ALA A 121 -0.19 -4.68 -5.97
C ALA A 121 -0.13 -3.50 -6.96
N LYS A 122 -0.34 -3.76 -8.23
CA LYS A 122 -0.35 -2.73 -9.27
C LYS A 122 -1.49 -1.74 -9.07
N ASN A 123 -2.70 -2.23 -8.78
CA ASN A 123 -3.84 -1.37 -8.47
C ASN A 123 -3.65 -0.59 -7.17
N ALA A 124 -2.93 -1.12 -6.20
CA ALA A 124 -2.60 -0.37 -4.99
C ALA A 124 -1.75 0.87 -5.32
N ALA A 125 -0.76 0.73 -6.19
CA ALA A 125 0.06 1.85 -6.66
C ALA A 125 -0.78 2.89 -7.42
N ILE A 126 -1.66 2.45 -8.30
CA ILE A 126 -2.55 3.33 -9.07
C ILE A 126 -3.49 4.09 -8.12
N LEU A 127 -4.10 3.41 -7.15
CA LEU A 127 -4.96 4.04 -6.16
C LEU A 127 -4.19 5.06 -5.32
N ALA A 128 -2.96 4.74 -4.90
CA ALA A 128 -2.09 5.68 -4.19
C ALA A 128 -1.85 6.96 -5.02
N ALA A 129 -1.53 6.80 -6.30
CA ALA A 129 -1.34 7.93 -7.21
C ALA A 129 -2.63 8.73 -7.40
N GLN A 130 -3.80 8.08 -7.44
CA GLN A 130 -5.09 8.77 -7.50
C GLN A 130 -5.34 9.62 -6.25
N ILE A 131 -5.01 9.09 -5.07
CA ILE A 131 -5.12 9.83 -3.81
C ILE A 131 -4.20 11.06 -3.85
N LEU A 132 -2.95 10.91 -4.27
CA LEU A 132 -2.03 12.03 -4.45
C LEU A 132 -2.58 13.04 -5.46
N GLY A 133 -3.20 12.58 -6.53
CA GLY A 133 -3.77 13.41 -7.59
C GLY A 133 -4.94 14.28 -7.15
N THR A 134 -5.55 14.03 -6.00
CA THR A 134 -6.62 14.89 -5.46
C THR A 134 -6.11 16.27 -5.07
N SER A 135 -4.82 16.40 -4.73
CA SER A 135 -4.19 17.68 -4.35
C SER A 135 -2.94 18.02 -5.17
N MET A 136 -2.38 17.06 -5.91
CA MET A 136 -1.16 17.20 -6.70
C MET A 136 -1.47 16.97 -8.18
N PRO A 137 -1.67 18.03 -8.98
CA PRO A 137 -2.14 17.92 -10.38
C PRO A 137 -1.27 17.05 -11.27
N GLU A 138 0.03 16.99 -11.04
CA GLU A 138 0.96 16.17 -11.83
C GLU A 138 0.59 14.68 -11.82
N TYR A 139 0.16 14.12 -10.67
CA TYR A 139 -0.24 12.73 -10.58
C TYR A 139 -1.63 12.48 -11.15
N ARG A 140 -2.52 13.44 -11.00
CA ARG A 140 -3.83 13.38 -11.66
C ARG A 140 -3.69 13.30 -13.18
N GLU A 141 -2.82 14.09 -13.76
CA GLU A 141 -2.56 14.08 -15.21
C GLU A 141 -2.01 12.74 -15.67
N LYS A 142 -1.13 12.13 -14.90
CA LYS A 142 -0.59 10.78 -15.19
C LYS A 142 -1.67 9.70 -15.15
N ILE A 143 -2.59 9.78 -14.19
CA ILE A 143 -3.73 8.84 -14.12
C ILE A 143 -4.68 9.05 -15.32
N VAL A 144 -4.95 10.29 -15.70
CA VAL A 144 -5.76 10.57 -16.91
C VAL A 144 -5.11 9.94 -18.15
N ALA A 145 -3.80 10.12 -18.33
CA ALA A 145 -3.04 9.54 -19.43
C ALA A 145 -3.07 8.00 -19.41
N LEU A 146 -2.90 7.39 -18.21
CA LEU A 146 -2.98 5.94 -18.05
C LEU A 146 -4.35 5.39 -18.47
N LYS A 147 -5.43 6.02 -18.02
CA LYS A 147 -6.79 5.60 -18.37
C LYS A 147 -7.06 5.75 -19.86
N LYS A 148 -6.56 6.80 -20.47
CA LYS A 148 -6.66 7.00 -21.93
C LYS A 148 -5.95 5.87 -22.70
N THR A 149 -4.72 5.53 -22.31
CA THR A 149 -3.97 4.45 -22.94
C THR A 149 -4.71 3.11 -22.82
N MET A 150 -5.28 2.81 -21.65
CA MET A 150 -6.07 1.59 -21.47
C MET A 150 -7.33 1.56 -22.36
N ALA A 151 -8.00 2.70 -22.54
CA ALA A 151 -9.22 2.79 -23.37
C ALA A 151 -8.93 2.63 -24.86
N GLU A 152 -7.71 2.91 -25.29
CA GLU A 152 -7.26 2.80 -26.69
C GLU A 152 -6.73 1.40 -27.03
N ALA A 153 -6.58 0.52 -26.05
CA ALA A 153 -6.02 -0.83 -26.20
C ALA A 153 -7.01 -1.82 -26.85
#